data_2e12a520a6e6694047bc242e7585bf98
#
_entry.id   2e12a520a6e6694047bc242e7585bf98
#
_cell.length_a   1.000
_cell.length_b   1.000
_cell.length_c   1.000
_cell.angle_alpha   90.00
_cell.angle_beta   90.00
_cell.angle_gamma   90.00
#
_symmetry.space_group_name_H-M   'P 1'
#
loop_
_entity.id
_entity.type
_entity.pdbx_description
1 polymer ?
#
loop_
_entity_poly.entity_id
_entity_poly.type
_entity_poly.pdbx_seq_one_letter_code
_entity_poly.pdbx_strand_id
1 'polypeptide(L)'
;MPRLIFISPYLKGGGGNAPHLSYLVKYIATRPGAAPAPDESGKLPATVKQKELIANLARDFPLTKRRFEYEDFLANPTRENASDYIQVALEQNLDQLGKRENYVDYIATRPGAVRSGAHGLFSGGSDKLVIAHVQNEVANHSGNVWTPIVSLRREDASAMGYEDAESWKTLLSSCASDFAKGYKIKPENLRWYASFHNESHHPHAHMIIYSADPSEGFLTKKGIQQIKSGLVARIFPEQLQELYTAQTQRRDALVADARTVMHG
;
A
#
# COMPACT_ATOMS: atom_id res chain seq x y z
N MET A 1 -9.09 8.82 -14.96
CA MET A 1 -7.86 9.46 -14.45
C MET A 1 -7.03 8.42 -13.73
N PRO A 2 -5.75 8.33 -14.02
CA PRO A 2 -4.86 7.43 -13.30
C PRO A 2 -4.85 7.76 -11.81
N ARG A 3 -4.82 6.74 -10.96
CA ARG A 3 -4.97 6.91 -9.51
C ARG A 3 -4.02 6.01 -8.75
N LEU A 4 -3.34 6.61 -7.77
CA LEU A 4 -2.48 5.94 -6.82
C LEU A 4 -3.12 5.91 -5.44
N ILE A 5 -3.10 4.76 -4.78
CA ILE A 5 -3.37 4.64 -3.35
C ILE A 5 -2.06 4.53 -2.59
N PHE A 6 -1.88 5.37 -1.57
CA PHE A 6 -0.84 5.29 -0.57
C PHE A 6 -1.49 5.36 0.82
N ILE A 7 -1.33 4.30 1.59
CA ILE A 7 -1.84 4.17 2.96
C ILE A 7 -0.65 3.78 3.84
N SER A 8 -0.52 4.39 5.01
CA SER A 8 0.58 4.12 5.93
C SER A 8 0.09 3.95 7.36
N PRO A 9 -0.31 2.75 7.76
CA PRO A 9 -0.49 2.39 9.16
C PRO A 9 0.86 2.29 9.88
N TYR A 10 0.85 2.16 11.20
CA TYR A 10 2.06 1.95 11.99
C TYR A 10 1.85 0.89 13.07
N LEU A 11 2.94 0.23 13.45
CA LEU A 11 2.98 -0.74 14.51
C LEU A 11 3.26 -0.03 15.85
N LYS A 12 2.29 -0.03 16.77
CA LYS A 12 2.54 0.45 18.14
C LYS A 12 3.46 -0.51 18.89
N GLY A 13 4.49 0.02 19.53
CA GLY A 13 5.24 -0.72 20.55
C GLY A 13 4.35 -1.00 21.75
N GLY A 14 4.22 -2.27 22.15
CA GLY A 14 3.46 -2.69 23.31
C GLY A 14 2.12 -3.35 22.99
N GLY A 15 2.04 -4.64 23.29
CA GLY A 15 0.94 -5.52 22.95
C GLY A 15 -0.38 -5.14 23.61
N GLY A 16 -1.43 -5.21 22.81
CA GLY A 16 -2.80 -5.33 23.25
C GLY A 16 -3.46 -6.42 22.43
N ASN A 17 -3.65 -7.58 23.01
CA ASN A 17 -4.42 -8.66 22.41
C ASN A 17 -5.87 -8.21 22.22
N ALA A 18 -6.29 -8.03 20.98
CA ALA A 18 -7.71 -7.92 20.67
C ALA A 18 -8.33 -9.32 20.55
N PRO A 19 -9.40 -9.65 21.31
CA PRO A 19 -9.99 -11.00 21.34
C PRO A 19 -10.60 -11.46 20.02
N HIS A 20 -10.77 -10.56 19.06
CA HIS A 20 -11.40 -10.85 17.75
C HIS A 20 -10.47 -11.51 16.73
N LEU A 21 -9.22 -11.67 17.05
CA LEU A 21 -8.14 -12.03 16.13
C LEU A 21 -7.97 -13.53 15.93
N SER A 22 -8.44 -14.35 16.86
CA SER A 22 -8.44 -15.81 16.70
C SER A 22 -9.31 -16.26 15.50
N TYR A 23 -10.35 -15.50 15.18
CA TYR A 23 -11.20 -15.73 14.00
C TYR A 23 -10.44 -15.50 12.69
N LEU A 24 -9.57 -14.52 12.67
CA LEU A 24 -8.80 -14.07 11.52
C LEU A 24 -7.66 -15.01 11.16
N VAL A 25 -6.89 -15.45 12.15
CA VAL A 25 -5.84 -16.45 11.97
C VAL A 25 -6.43 -17.76 11.44
N LYS A 26 -7.61 -18.16 11.95
CA LYS A 26 -8.29 -19.37 11.47
C LYS A 26 -8.78 -19.23 10.03
N TYR A 27 -9.29 -18.05 9.64
CA TYR A 27 -9.74 -17.79 8.25
C TYR A 27 -8.56 -17.79 7.26
N ILE A 28 -7.45 -17.15 7.61
CA ILE A 28 -6.23 -17.14 6.79
C ILE A 28 -5.62 -18.54 6.68
N ALA A 29 -5.58 -19.27 7.81
CA ALA A 29 -4.97 -20.60 7.88
C ALA A 29 -5.81 -21.71 7.21
N THR A 30 -7.11 -21.50 7.05
CA THR A 30 -8.01 -22.54 6.49
C THR A 30 -8.42 -22.30 5.05
N ARG A 31 -7.98 -21.21 4.41
CA ARG A 31 -8.21 -21.00 2.98
C ARG A 31 -7.26 -21.88 2.17
N PRO A 32 -7.75 -22.88 1.43
CA PRO A 32 -6.90 -23.65 0.53
C PRO A 32 -6.25 -22.69 -0.47
N GLY A 33 -4.94 -22.80 -0.67
CA GLY A 33 -4.24 -22.15 -1.78
C GLY A 33 -4.64 -22.80 -3.10
N ALA A 34 -5.88 -22.60 -3.51
CA ALA A 34 -6.38 -23.01 -4.79
C ALA A 34 -6.11 -21.86 -5.77
N ALA A 35 -5.29 -22.13 -6.78
CA ALA A 35 -5.45 -21.45 -8.05
C ALA A 35 -6.95 -21.65 -8.44
N PRO A 36 -7.72 -20.59 -8.67
CA PRO A 36 -9.11 -20.75 -9.00
C PRO A 36 -9.21 -21.47 -10.35
N ALA A 37 -9.84 -22.66 -10.34
CA ALA A 37 -10.51 -23.09 -11.54
C ALA A 37 -11.49 -21.97 -11.94
N PRO A 38 -11.77 -21.74 -13.22
CA PRO A 38 -12.69 -20.71 -13.66
C PRO A 38 -14.09 -21.07 -13.14
N ASP A 39 -14.40 -20.59 -11.95
CA ASP A 39 -15.63 -20.86 -11.25
C ASP A 39 -16.49 -19.59 -11.29
N GLU A 40 -17.63 -19.67 -11.94
CA GLU A 40 -18.62 -18.57 -12.00
C GLU A 40 -19.17 -18.20 -10.61
N SER A 41 -18.86 -18.96 -9.57
CA SER A 41 -19.30 -18.67 -8.20
C SER A 41 -18.80 -17.34 -7.66
N GLY A 42 -17.65 -16.86 -8.15
CA GLY A 42 -17.10 -15.54 -7.84
C GLY A 42 -18.02 -14.39 -8.23
N LYS A 43 -18.75 -14.53 -9.32
CA LYS A 43 -19.70 -13.53 -9.85
C LYS A 43 -21.03 -13.48 -9.08
N LEU A 44 -21.31 -14.47 -8.24
CA LEU A 44 -22.52 -14.48 -7.41
C LEU A 44 -22.47 -13.34 -6.38
N PRO A 45 -23.64 -12.86 -5.91
CA PRO A 45 -23.70 -11.84 -4.87
C PRO A 45 -22.94 -12.26 -3.60
N ALA A 46 -22.25 -11.32 -2.97
CA ALA A 46 -21.55 -11.55 -1.72
C ALA A 46 -22.47 -12.13 -0.65
N THR A 47 -21.97 -13.11 0.08
CA THR A 47 -22.73 -13.78 1.15
C THR A 47 -23.01 -12.83 2.31
N VAL A 48 -24.05 -13.13 3.11
CA VAL A 48 -24.35 -12.37 4.33
C VAL A 48 -23.14 -12.31 5.26
N LYS A 49 -22.44 -13.43 5.45
CA LYS A 49 -21.24 -13.51 6.29
C LYS A 49 -20.08 -12.63 5.77
N GLN A 50 -19.88 -12.58 4.44
CA GLN A 50 -18.88 -11.69 3.85
C GLN A 50 -19.24 -10.22 4.09
N LYS A 51 -20.51 -9.83 3.89
CA LYS A 51 -20.98 -8.46 4.12
C LYS A 51 -20.82 -8.02 5.58
N GLU A 52 -21.17 -8.90 6.53
CA GLU A 52 -20.96 -8.65 7.96
C GLU A 52 -19.47 -8.49 8.32
N LEU A 53 -18.61 -9.37 7.78
CA LEU A 53 -17.17 -9.28 8.00
C LEU A 53 -16.59 -7.99 7.42
N ILE A 54 -17.01 -7.61 6.21
CA ILE A 54 -16.60 -6.34 5.57
C ILE A 54 -17.03 -5.14 6.41
N ALA A 55 -18.27 -5.13 6.91
CA ALA A 55 -18.75 -4.05 7.77
C ALA A 55 -17.93 -3.93 9.06
N ASN A 56 -17.54 -5.06 9.68
CA ASN A 56 -16.70 -5.09 10.85
C ASN A 56 -15.28 -4.60 10.54
N LEU A 57 -14.64 -5.12 9.48
CA LEU A 57 -13.30 -4.69 9.05
C LEU A 57 -13.26 -3.19 8.71
N ALA A 58 -14.26 -2.69 8.00
CA ALA A 58 -14.36 -1.29 7.63
C ALA A 58 -14.60 -0.35 8.83
N ARG A 59 -15.25 -0.86 9.90
CA ARG A 59 -15.43 -0.14 11.16
C ARG A 59 -14.15 -0.14 12.00
N ASP A 60 -13.55 -1.31 12.17
CA ASP A 60 -12.42 -1.51 13.07
C ASP A 60 -11.11 -0.98 12.46
N PHE A 61 -11.01 -1.02 11.13
CA PHE A 61 -9.86 -0.56 10.35
C PHE A 61 -10.24 0.47 9.27
N PRO A 62 -10.57 1.72 9.64
CA PRO A 62 -11.11 2.72 8.71
C PRO A 62 -10.23 3.05 7.50
N LEU A 63 -8.91 2.85 7.59
CA LEU A 63 -7.97 3.07 6.48
C LEU A 63 -8.19 2.11 5.32
N THR A 64 -8.77 0.92 5.57
CA THR A 64 -9.07 -0.08 4.53
C THR A 64 -10.13 0.40 3.54
N LYS A 65 -11.01 1.34 3.95
CA LYS A 65 -11.99 1.98 3.07
C LYS A 65 -11.38 2.80 1.93
N ARG A 66 -10.08 3.10 2.01
CA ARG A 66 -9.35 3.84 0.98
C ARG A 66 -8.75 2.93 -0.09
N ARG A 67 -8.96 1.63 0.02
CA ARG A 67 -8.47 0.62 -0.92
C ARG A 67 -9.36 0.56 -2.16
N PHE A 68 -8.78 0.24 -3.30
CA PHE A 68 -9.53 0.00 -4.54
C PHE A 68 -10.51 -1.16 -4.37
N GLU A 69 -10.09 -2.22 -3.68
CA GLU A 69 -10.89 -3.41 -3.43
C GLU A 69 -12.18 -3.08 -2.65
N TYR A 70 -12.16 -2.06 -1.77
CA TYR A 70 -13.38 -1.58 -1.12
C TYR A 70 -14.30 -0.86 -2.08
N GLU A 71 -13.75 -0.01 -2.95
CA GLU A 71 -14.51 0.70 -3.98
C GLU A 71 -15.13 -0.30 -4.98
N ASP A 72 -14.36 -1.30 -5.42
CA ASP A 72 -14.83 -2.33 -6.34
C ASP A 72 -15.93 -3.20 -5.71
N PHE A 73 -15.80 -3.53 -4.42
CA PHE A 73 -16.88 -4.21 -3.68
C PHE A 73 -18.15 -3.36 -3.56
N LEU A 74 -18.02 -2.05 -3.32
CA LEU A 74 -19.18 -1.16 -3.26
C LEU A 74 -19.86 -1.00 -4.63
N ALA A 75 -19.08 -0.94 -5.69
CA ALA A 75 -19.59 -0.82 -7.07
C ALA A 75 -20.26 -2.11 -7.53
N ASN A 76 -19.71 -3.27 -7.18
CA ASN A 76 -20.20 -4.57 -7.59
C ASN A 76 -20.00 -5.60 -6.44
N PRO A 77 -20.99 -5.79 -5.56
CA PRO A 77 -20.88 -6.60 -4.34
C PRO A 77 -20.95 -8.11 -4.63
N THR A 78 -20.00 -8.63 -5.40
CA THR A 78 -19.81 -10.05 -5.69
C THR A 78 -19.02 -10.77 -4.60
N ARG A 79 -19.02 -12.11 -4.63
CA ARG A 79 -18.19 -12.93 -3.73
C ARG A 79 -16.70 -12.71 -3.96
N GLU A 80 -16.31 -12.52 -5.19
CA GLU A 80 -14.92 -12.24 -5.59
C GLU A 80 -14.46 -10.91 -4.99
N ASN A 81 -15.12 -9.80 -5.32
CA ASN A 81 -14.78 -8.48 -4.79
C ASN A 81 -14.84 -8.42 -3.25
N ALA A 82 -15.79 -9.15 -2.65
CA ALA A 82 -15.88 -9.30 -1.19
C ALA A 82 -14.65 -10.01 -0.62
N SER A 83 -14.22 -11.10 -1.26
CA SER A 83 -13.06 -11.88 -0.84
C SER A 83 -11.77 -11.07 -0.98
N ASP A 84 -11.61 -10.35 -2.09
CA ASP A 84 -10.44 -9.51 -2.36
C ASP A 84 -10.31 -8.39 -1.32
N TYR A 85 -11.42 -7.68 -1.04
CA TYR A 85 -11.39 -6.67 0.02
C TYR A 85 -11.09 -7.27 1.40
N ILE A 86 -11.74 -8.37 1.77
CA ILE A 86 -11.46 -9.04 3.06
C ILE A 86 -9.99 -9.41 3.14
N GLN A 87 -9.42 -10.00 2.09
CA GLN A 87 -8.02 -10.39 2.06
C GLN A 87 -7.10 -9.21 2.30
N VAL A 88 -7.20 -8.13 1.51
CA VAL A 88 -6.31 -6.97 1.66
C VAL A 88 -6.54 -6.19 2.95
N ALA A 89 -7.77 -6.15 3.46
CA ALA A 89 -8.06 -5.53 4.75
C ALA A 89 -7.38 -6.28 5.91
N LEU A 90 -7.36 -7.61 5.85
CA LEU A 90 -6.66 -8.46 6.81
C LEU A 90 -5.14 -8.28 6.71
N GLU A 91 -4.62 -8.30 5.49
CA GLU A 91 -3.19 -8.12 5.22
C GLU A 91 -2.66 -6.78 5.68
N GLN A 92 -3.42 -5.72 5.43
CA GLN A 92 -3.05 -4.36 5.85
C GLN A 92 -2.95 -4.22 7.37
N ASN A 93 -3.61 -5.08 8.12
CA ASN A 93 -3.71 -5.00 9.57
C ASN A 93 -3.14 -6.22 10.31
N LEU A 94 -2.35 -7.05 9.61
CA LEU A 94 -1.68 -8.22 10.19
C LEU A 94 -0.78 -7.87 11.37
N ASP A 95 -0.25 -6.66 11.40
CA ASP A 95 0.56 -6.12 12.48
C ASP A 95 -0.21 -5.95 13.80
N GLN A 96 -1.51 -5.70 13.71
CA GLN A 96 -2.39 -5.68 14.87
C GLN A 96 -2.83 -7.09 15.28
N LEU A 97 -2.60 -8.07 14.38
CA LEU A 97 -2.98 -9.47 14.53
C LEU A 97 -1.87 -10.35 15.08
N GLY A 98 -0.61 -9.89 15.05
CA GLY A 98 0.54 -10.70 15.40
C GLY A 98 1.74 -9.90 15.89
N LYS A 99 2.86 -10.61 16.07
CA LYS A 99 4.14 -9.99 16.38
C LYS A 99 4.73 -9.34 15.13
N ARG A 100 5.53 -8.27 15.29
CA ARG A 100 6.16 -7.51 14.21
C ARG A 100 6.99 -8.36 13.25
N GLU A 101 7.74 -9.31 13.80
CA GLU A 101 8.55 -10.26 13.02
C GLU A 101 7.72 -11.11 12.06
N ASN A 102 6.51 -11.49 12.46
CA ASN A 102 5.61 -12.27 11.61
C ASN A 102 5.14 -11.50 10.37
N TYR A 103 5.03 -10.17 10.48
CA TYR A 103 4.67 -9.33 9.33
C TYR A 103 5.76 -9.36 8.25
N VAL A 104 7.04 -9.32 8.64
CA VAL A 104 8.18 -9.41 7.69
C VAL A 104 8.13 -10.72 6.91
N ASP A 105 7.97 -11.85 7.63
CA ASP A 105 7.89 -13.17 7.00
C ASP A 105 6.68 -13.27 6.07
N TYR A 106 5.55 -12.80 6.52
CA TYR A 106 4.30 -12.82 5.78
C TYR A 106 4.40 -12.09 4.44
N ILE A 107 4.83 -10.82 4.41
CA ILE A 107 4.91 -10.06 3.16
C ILE A 107 5.96 -10.62 2.19
N ALA A 108 7.00 -11.25 2.71
CA ALA A 108 8.10 -11.80 1.92
C ALA A 108 7.79 -13.17 1.28
N THR A 109 6.89 -13.95 1.88
CA THR A 109 6.70 -15.38 1.54
C THR A 109 5.29 -15.76 1.11
N ARG A 110 4.30 -14.89 1.33
CA ARG A 110 2.89 -15.20 1.02
C ARG A 110 2.66 -15.55 -0.47
N PRO A 111 1.60 -16.31 -0.80
CA PRO A 111 1.14 -16.46 -2.18
C PRO A 111 0.87 -15.09 -2.82
N GLY A 112 1.29 -14.88 -4.06
CA GLY A 112 1.19 -13.60 -4.76
C GLY A 112 2.42 -12.70 -4.62
N ALA A 113 3.30 -12.89 -3.61
CA ALA A 113 4.58 -12.20 -3.55
C ALA A 113 5.49 -12.67 -4.69
N VAL A 114 5.94 -11.71 -5.51
CA VAL A 114 6.89 -12.01 -6.60
C VAL A 114 8.27 -12.20 -6.00
N ARG A 115 8.82 -13.41 -6.14
CA ARG A 115 10.12 -13.77 -5.56
C ARG A 115 11.27 -13.32 -6.45
N SER A 116 12.20 -12.59 -5.88
CA SER A 116 13.51 -12.32 -6.46
C SER A 116 14.54 -13.22 -5.74
N GLY A 117 14.60 -14.50 -6.11
CA GLY A 117 15.42 -15.51 -5.44
C GLY A 117 14.62 -16.35 -4.43
N ALA A 118 15.12 -16.49 -3.17
CA ALA A 118 14.48 -17.34 -2.15
C ALA A 118 13.19 -16.73 -1.57
N HIS A 119 13.02 -15.41 -1.65
CA HIS A 119 11.88 -14.66 -1.11
C HIS A 119 11.61 -13.40 -1.92
N GLY A 120 10.47 -12.71 -1.65
CA GLY A 120 10.04 -11.51 -2.35
C GLY A 120 10.51 -10.18 -1.74
N LEU A 121 11.24 -10.20 -0.62
CA LEU A 121 11.66 -8.97 0.06
C LEU A 121 12.84 -8.32 -0.67
N PHE A 122 12.76 -7.00 -0.87
CA PHE A 122 13.82 -6.16 -1.44
C PHE A 122 13.97 -4.82 -0.72
N SER A 123 15.06 -4.11 -0.97
CA SER A 123 15.36 -2.75 -0.52
C SER A 123 16.15 -2.02 -1.61
N GLY A 124 16.55 -0.77 -1.37
CA GLY A 124 17.31 0.04 -2.33
C GLY A 124 18.76 -0.41 -2.58
N GLY A 125 19.30 -1.27 -1.73
CA GLY A 125 20.64 -1.83 -1.90
C GLY A 125 20.70 -3.00 -2.89
N SER A 126 21.94 -3.35 -3.29
CA SER A 126 22.23 -4.54 -4.11
C SER A 126 22.42 -5.80 -3.28
N ASP A 127 22.50 -5.69 -1.97
CA ASP A 127 22.80 -6.80 -1.07
C ASP A 127 21.63 -7.78 -0.97
N LYS A 128 21.97 -9.07 -0.90
CA LYS A 128 20.98 -10.10 -0.64
C LYS A 128 20.44 -9.97 0.78
N LEU A 129 19.15 -9.66 0.89
CA LEU A 129 18.49 -9.56 2.18
C LEU A 129 18.32 -10.96 2.80
N VAL A 130 18.55 -11.04 4.11
CA VAL A 130 18.25 -12.22 4.91
C VAL A 130 17.04 -11.89 5.77
N ILE A 131 15.90 -12.55 5.51
CA ILE A 131 14.63 -12.29 6.21
C ILE A 131 14.82 -12.30 7.73
N ALA A 132 15.56 -13.28 8.26
CA ALA A 132 15.79 -13.41 9.70
C ALA A 132 16.49 -12.17 10.31
N HIS A 133 17.39 -11.51 9.56
CA HIS A 133 18.01 -10.26 10.01
C HIS A 133 16.99 -9.13 10.06
N VAL A 134 16.19 -8.96 8.98
CA VAL A 134 15.14 -7.93 8.94
C VAL A 134 14.09 -8.16 10.03
N GLN A 135 13.69 -9.41 10.24
CA GLN A 135 12.77 -9.78 11.34
C GLN A 135 13.31 -9.36 12.69
N ASN A 136 14.60 -9.70 12.96
CA ASN A 136 15.24 -9.36 14.23
C ASN A 136 15.39 -7.84 14.42
N GLU A 137 15.75 -7.10 13.38
CA GLU A 137 15.83 -5.64 13.44
C GLU A 137 14.47 -5.02 13.77
N VAL A 138 13.41 -5.43 13.03
CA VAL A 138 12.05 -4.91 13.22
C VAL A 138 11.47 -5.30 14.58
N ALA A 139 11.72 -6.53 15.06
CA ALA A 139 11.26 -7.03 16.35
C ALA A 139 11.87 -6.26 17.54
N ASN A 140 13.17 -5.94 17.44
CA ASN A 140 13.91 -5.25 18.49
C ASN A 140 13.86 -3.71 18.39
N HIS A 141 13.25 -3.18 17.34
CA HIS A 141 13.14 -1.74 17.14
C HIS A 141 12.17 -1.11 18.15
N SER A 142 12.65 -0.16 18.95
CA SER A 142 11.85 0.50 20.01
C SER A 142 11.01 1.67 19.50
N GLY A 143 11.36 2.24 18.33
CA GLY A 143 10.65 3.35 17.71
C GLY A 143 9.44 2.94 16.86
N ASN A 144 8.93 3.88 16.09
CA ASN A 144 7.82 3.66 15.17
C ASN A 144 8.26 2.83 13.96
N VAL A 145 7.51 1.79 13.64
CA VAL A 145 7.63 1.02 12.41
C VAL A 145 6.37 1.23 11.58
N TRP A 146 6.53 1.80 10.40
CA TRP A 146 5.44 2.09 9.47
C TRP A 146 5.32 0.99 8.43
N THR A 147 4.09 0.62 8.08
CA THR A 147 3.77 -0.44 7.13
C THR A 147 2.99 0.11 5.93
N PRO A 148 3.59 1.01 5.13
CA PRO A 148 2.87 1.61 4.01
C PRO A 148 2.58 0.60 2.91
N ILE A 149 1.48 0.86 2.19
CA ILE A 149 1.07 0.14 1.00
C ILE A 149 0.94 1.14 -0.14
N VAL A 150 1.58 0.83 -1.25
CA VAL A 150 1.46 1.56 -2.52
C VAL A 150 0.73 0.65 -3.50
N SER A 151 -0.39 1.10 -4.06
CA SER A 151 -1.21 0.30 -4.97
C SER A 151 -1.58 1.10 -6.21
N LEU A 152 -1.59 0.42 -7.35
CA LEU A 152 -2.06 0.93 -8.64
C LEU A 152 -3.22 0.08 -9.14
N ARG A 153 -4.07 0.63 -9.99
CA ARG A 153 -4.97 -0.19 -10.79
C ARG A 153 -4.17 -0.96 -11.82
N ARG A 154 -4.66 -2.13 -12.21
CA ARG A 154 -3.97 -3.00 -13.20
C ARG A 154 -3.69 -2.25 -14.49
N GLU A 155 -4.68 -1.52 -15.00
CA GLU A 155 -4.58 -0.78 -16.25
C GLU A 155 -3.48 0.30 -16.16
N ASP A 156 -3.41 1.02 -15.04
CA ASP A 156 -2.39 2.04 -14.82
C ASP A 156 -0.99 1.41 -14.67
N ALA A 157 -0.89 0.29 -13.95
CA ALA A 157 0.38 -0.42 -13.77
C ALA A 157 0.92 -0.94 -15.11
N SER A 158 0.06 -1.57 -15.94
CA SER A 158 0.44 -2.06 -17.27
C SER A 158 0.84 -0.91 -18.19
N ALA A 159 0.05 0.18 -18.22
CA ALA A 159 0.34 1.34 -19.06
C ALA A 159 1.66 2.03 -18.68
N MET A 160 2.04 2.02 -17.41
CA MET A 160 3.23 2.70 -16.88
C MET A 160 4.42 1.74 -16.67
N GLY A 161 4.31 0.44 -17.01
CA GLY A 161 5.40 -0.53 -16.91
C GLY A 161 5.71 -1.03 -15.50
N TYR A 162 4.72 -1.00 -14.57
CA TYR A 162 4.86 -1.47 -13.19
C TYR A 162 4.24 -2.85 -12.98
N GLU A 163 4.64 -3.83 -13.79
CA GLU A 163 4.11 -5.20 -13.74
C GLU A 163 5.06 -6.21 -13.07
N ASP A 164 6.27 -5.80 -12.73
CA ASP A 164 7.31 -6.67 -12.17
C ASP A 164 7.98 -6.05 -10.93
N ALA A 165 8.66 -6.90 -10.16
CA ALA A 165 9.30 -6.51 -8.91
C ALA A 165 10.47 -5.53 -9.10
N GLU A 166 11.19 -5.59 -10.23
CA GLU A 166 12.35 -4.72 -10.49
C GLU A 166 11.90 -3.28 -10.78
N SER A 167 10.82 -3.10 -11.56
CA SER A 167 10.19 -1.82 -11.80
C SER A 167 9.74 -1.16 -10.50
N TRP A 168 9.10 -1.93 -9.60
CA TRP A 168 8.70 -1.45 -8.28
C TRP A 168 9.89 -1.13 -7.38
N LYS A 169 10.95 -1.95 -7.40
CA LYS A 169 12.19 -1.68 -6.66
C LYS A 169 12.82 -0.38 -7.11
N THR A 170 12.92 -0.15 -8.41
CA THR A 170 13.45 1.07 -9.01
C THR A 170 12.62 2.29 -8.60
N LEU A 171 11.30 2.21 -8.71
CA LEU A 171 10.38 3.26 -8.28
C LEU A 171 10.58 3.61 -6.81
N LEU A 172 10.47 2.62 -5.91
CA LEU A 172 10.53 2.85 -4.47
C LEU A 172 11.92 3.34 -4.03
N SER A 173 12.99 2.86 -4.66
CA SER A 173 14.36 3.36 -4.43
C SER A 173 14.48 4.84 -4.80
N SER A 174 13.89 5.24 -5.93
CA SER A 174 13.89 6.65 -6.36
C SER A 174 13.10 7.57 -5.42
N CYS A 175 12.14 7.00 -4.65
CA CYS A 175 11.34 7.73 -3.67
C CYS A 175 11.98 7.80 -2.27
N ALA A 176 13.16 7.23 -2.04
CA ALA A 176 13.78 7.16 -0.70
C ALA A 176 13.89 8.53 -0.02
N SER A 177 14.26 9.59 -0.77
CA SER A 177 14.33 10.95 -0.22
C SER A 177 12.96 11.50 0.19
N ASP A 178 11.89 11.13 -0.53
CA ASP A 178 10.52 11.55 -0.19
C ASP A 178 10.03 10.81 1.04
N PHE A 179 10.38 9.53 1.18
CA PHE A 179 10.13 8.76 2.41
C PHE A 179 10.84 9.40 3.60
N ALA A 180 12.16 9.65 3.50
CA ALA A 180 12.93 10.27 4.57
C ALA A 180 12.28 11.60 5.03
N LYS A 181 11.98 12.49 4.09
CA LYS A 181 11.32 13.77 4.39
C LYS A 181 9.92 13.61 4.96
N GLY A 182 9.09 12.75 4.35
CA GLY A 182 7.70 12.56 4.74
C GLY A 182 7.55 11.94 6.12
N TYR A 183 8.42 10.98 6.47
CA TYR A 183 8.47 10.34 7.78
C TYR A 183 9.33 11.09 8.81
N LYS A 184 9.94 12.22 8.44
CA LYS A 184 10.88 12.99 9.30
C LYS A 184 12.02 12.11 9.83
N ILE A 185 12.63 11.38 8.93
CA ILE A 185 13.78 10.53 9.17
C ILE A 185 14.98 11.17 8.46
N LYS A 186 16.13 11.23 9.11
CA LYS A 186 17.37 11.64 8.42
C LYS A 186 17.72 10.62 7.36
N PRO A 187 18.18 11.03 6.16
CA PRO A 187 18.46 10.12 5.04
C PRO A 187 19.37 8.94 5.41
N GLU A 188 20.38 9.16 6.21
CA GLU A 188 21.33 8.14 6.69
C GLU A 188 20.70 7.11 7.63
N ASN A 189 19.65 7.50 8.33
CA ASN A 189 18.91 6.66 9.28
C ASN A 189 17.76 5.91 8.63
N LEU A 190 17.36 6.25 7.39
CA LEU A 190 16.24 5.60 6.73
C LEU A 190 16.51 4.11 6.53
N ARG A 191 15.59 3.29 7.00
CA ARG A 191 15.52 1.85 6.71
C ARG A 191 14.19 1.56 6.07
N TRP A 192 14.21 0.90 4.91
CA TRP A 192 12.99 0.47 4.26
C TRP A 192 13.18 -0.88 3.56
N TYR A 193 12.13 -1.67 3.58
CA TYR A 193 12.01 -2.95 2.90
C TYR A 193 10.66 -2.99 2.21
N ALA A 194 10.57 -3.73 1.12
CA ALA A 194 9.32 -3.89 0.39
C ALA A 194 9.19 -5.27 -0.23
N SER A 195 7.97 -5.67 -0.51
CA SER A 195 7.64 -6.84 -1.31
C SER A 195 6.55 -6.48 -2.30
N PHE A 196 6.76 -6.81 -3.57
CA PHE A 196 5.79 -6.60 -4.64
C PHE A 196 4.84 -7.81 -4.72
N HIS A 197 3.56 -7.49 -4.81
CA HIS A 197 2.49 -8.46 -4.94
C HIS A 197 1.73 -8.19 -6.24
N ASN A 198 1.83 -9.15 -7.16
CA ASN A 198 1.18 -9.05 -8.47
C ASN A 198 -0.23 -9.67 -8.41
N GLU A 199 -1.12 -9.01 -7.68
CA GLU A 199 -2.52 -9.42 -7.60
C GLU A 199 -3.27 -9.10 -8.92
N SER A 200 -4.31 -9.87 -9.25
CA SER A 200 -4.99 -9.81 -10.53
C SER A 200 -5.54 -8.42 -10.88
N HIS A 201 -6.11 -7.73 -9.91
CA HIS A 201 -6.78 -6.44 -10.13
C HIS A 201 -5.95 -5.23 -9.73
N HIS A 202 -5.16 -5.34 -8.67
CA HIS A 202 -4.44 -4.20 -8.08
C HIS A 202 -3.03 -4.61 -7.67
N PRO A 203 -2.04 -4.52 -8.58
CA PRO A 203 -0.64 -4.74 -8.22
C PRO A 203 -0.23 -3.71 -7.16
N HIS A 204 0.46 -4.17 -6.13
CA HIS A 204 0.82 -3.33 -5.00
C HIS A 204 2.13 -3.77 -4.34
N ALA A 205 2.75 -2.85 -3.62
CA ALA A 205 3.89 -3.13 -2.77
C ALA A 205 3.53 -2.91 -1.29
N HIS A 206 3.76 -3.93 -0.47
CA HIS A 206 3.84 -3.79 0.97
C HIS A 206 5.23 -3.32 1.36
N MET A 207 5.30 -2.38 2.28
CA MET A 207 6.57 -1.84 2.72
C MET A 207 6.70 -1.90 4.26
N ILE A 208 7.92 -1.80 4.72
CA ILE A 208 8.28 -1.57 6.11
C ILE A 208 9.24 -0.38 6.09
N ILE A 209 8.93 0.68 6.84
CA ILE A 209 9.76 1.89 6.92
C ILE A 209 9.96 2.26 8.38
N TYR A 210 11.20 2.48 8.78
CA TYR A 210 11.56 2.98 10.11
C TYR A 210 12.89 3.72 10.08
N SER A 211 13.23 4.41 11.18
CA SER A 211 14.53 5.05 11.36
C SER A 211 15.47 4.16 12.15
N ALA A 212 16.75 4.13 11.83
CA ALA A 212 17.75 3.52 12.69
C ALA A 212 17.84 4.23 14.07
N ASP A 213 17.45 5.51 14.14
CA ASP A 213 17.28 6.26 15.38
C ASP A 213 15.81 6.15 15.85
N PRO A 214 15.54 5.47 17.00
CA PRO A 214 14.17 5.29 17.48
C PRO A 214 13.42 6.59 17.84
N SER A 215 14.12 7.71 17.98
CA SER A 215 13.55 9.03 18.27
C SER A 215 12.98 9.73 17.04
N GLU A 216 13.22 9.20 15.85
CA GLU A 216 12.73 9.71 14.56
C GLU A 216 11.50 8.91 14.08
N GLY A 217 11.02 9.18 12.90
CA GLY A 217 9.98 8.38 12.24
C GLY A 217 8.55 8.82 12.57
N PHE A 218 8.24 10.11 12.37
CA PHE A 218 6.91 10.68 12.60
C PHE A 218 6.24 11.08 11.29
N LEU A 219 5.07 10.54 11.02
CA LEU A 219 4.28 10.83 9.84
C LEU A 219 3.15 11.79 10.14
N THR A 220 3.04 12.85 9.31
CA THR A 220 1.96 13.83 9.37
C THR A 220 1.10 13.77 8.10
N LYS A 221 -0.09 14.39 8.12
CA LYS A 221 -0.91 14.55 6.92
C LYS A 221 -0.14 15.20 5.75
N LYS A 222 0.69 16.21 6.05
CA LYS A 222 1.57 16.87 5.06
C LYS A 222 2.62 15.89 4.52
N GLY A 223 3.22 15.07 5.40
CA GLY A 223 4.18 14.03 5.00
C GLY A 223 3.55 12.98 4.06
N ILE A 224 2.33 12.53 4.37
CA ILE A 224 1.58 11.62 3.47
C ILE A 224 1.36 12.25 2.10
N GLN A 225 0.93 13.52 2.05
CA GLN A 225 0.74 14.23 0.79
C GLN A 225 2.03 14.38 0.00
N GLN A 226 3.14 14.69 0.67
CA GLN A 226 4.46 14.83 0.06
C GLN A 226 4.93 13.51 -0.57
N ILE A 227 4.85 12.40 0.16
CA ILE A 227 5.19 11.07 -0.35
C ILE A 227 4.30 10.72 -1.55
N LYS A 228 2.99 10.94 -1.41
CA LYS A 228 2.04 10.66 -2.50
C LYS A 228 2.34 11.47 -3.74
N SER A 229 2.64 12.76 -3.60
CA SER A 229 3.02 13.63 -4.72
C SER A 229 4.31 13.16 -5.40
N GLY A 230 5.31 12.74 -4.63
CA GLY A 230 6.56 12.18 -5.14
C GLY A 230 6.36 10.90 -5.96
N LEU A 231 5.51 9.99 -5.46
CA LEU A 231 5.11 8.78 -6.18
C LEU A 231 4.36 9.09 -7.48
N VAL A 232 3.34 9.96 -7.40
CA VAL A 232 2.53 10.38 -8.58
C VAL A 232 3.41 11.01 -9.65
N ALA A 233 4.35 11.88 -9.27
CA ALA A 233 5.25 12.55 -10.21
C ALA A 233 6.16 11.57 -10.98
N ARG A 234 6.51 10.43 -10.38
CA ARG A 234 7.34 9.41 -11.02
C ARG A 234 6.54 8.40 -11.83
N ILE A 235 5.34 8.06 -11.35
CA ILE A 235 4.48 7.07 -12.02
C ILE A 235 3.76 7.69 -13.21
N PHE A 236 3.30 8.95 -13.08
CA PHE A 236 2.43 9.63 -14.04
C PHE A 236 3.03 10.99 -14.50
N PRO A 237 4.27 11.06 -15.00
CA PRO A 237 4.91 12.34 -15.32
C PRO A 237 4.19 13.10 -16.44
N GLU A 238 3.74 12.43 -17.49
CA GLU A 238 3.07 13.05 -18.62
C GLU A 238 1.68 13.59 -18.23
N GLN A 239 0.88 12.80 -17.54
CA GLN A 239 -0.45 13.19 -17.06
C GLN A 239 -0.37 14.38 -16.08
N LEU A 240 0.68 14.43 -15.29
CA LEU A 240 0.91 15.55 -14.39
C LEU A 240 1.27 16.81 -15.16
N GLN A 241 2.09 16.71 -16.22
CA GLN A 241 2.45 17.82 -17.10
C GLN A 241 1.22 18.36 -17.85
N GLU A 242 0.38 17.49 -18.41
CA GLU A 242 -0.88 17.87 -19.06
C GLU A 242 -1.81 18.61 -18.08
N LEU A 243 -1.93 18.13 -16.85
CA LEU A 243 -2.73 18.77 -15.80
C LEU A 243 -2.23 20.19 -15.48
N TYR A 244 -0.93 20.37 -15.31
CA TYR A 244 -0.32 21.68 -15.06
C TYR A 244 -0.50 22.63 -16.24
N THR A 245 -0.36 22.14 -17.47
CA THR A 245 -0.59 22.92 -18.69
C THR A 245 -2.03 23.40 -18.75
N ALA A 246 -2.99 22.51 -18.52
CA ALA A 246 -4.41 22.86 -18.53
C ALA A 246 -4.77 23.86 -17.40
N GLN A 247 -4.19 23.71 -16.19
CA GLN A 247 -4.38 24.65 -15.10
C GLN A 247 -3.81 26.05 -15.43
N THR A 248 -2.63 26.09 -16.04
CA THR A 248 -2.00 27.35 -16.47
C THR A 248 -2.85 28.06 -17.49
N GLN A 249 -3.33 27.36 -18.53
CA GLN A 249 -4.20 27.92 -19.57
C GLN A 249 -5.51 28.47 -18.97
N ARG A 250 -6.15 27.74 -18.05
CA ARG A 250 -7.38 28.19 -17.37
C ARG A 250 -7.13 29.44 -16.54
N ARG A 251 -6.02 29.48 -15.80
CA ARG A 251 -5.63 30.66 -15.02
C ARG A 251 -5.39 31.87 -15.92
N ASP A 252 -4.67 31.69 -17.02
CA ASP A 252 -4.32 32.77 -17.93
C ASP A 252 -5.58 33.31 -18.65
N ALA A 253 -6.52 32.42 -19.03
CA ALA A 253 -7.83 32.81 -19.55
C ALA A 253 -8.62 33.62 -18.51
N LEU A 254 -8.68 33.16 -17.25
CA LEU A 254 -9.39 33.87 -16.18
C LEU A 254 -8.80 35.28 -15.93
N VAL A 255 -7.46 35.37 -15.97
CA VAL A 255 -6.78 36.70 -15.80
C VAL A 255 -7.07 37.61 -16.99
N ALA A 256 -7.12 37.09 -18.23
CA ALA A 256 -7.48 37.86 -19.42
C ALA A 256 -8.92 38.37 -19.34
N ASP A 257 -9.88 37.49 -18.96
CA ASP A 257 -11.29 37.87 -18.78
C ASP A 257 -11.45 38.94 -17.69
N ALA A 258 -10.76 38.75 -16.55
CA ALA A 258 -10.81 39.75 -15.47
C ALA A 258 -10.29 41.12 -15.91
N ARG A 259 -9.20 41.16 -16.70
CA ARG A 259 -8.66 42.43 -17.25
C ARG A 259 -9.66 43.10 -18.20
N THR A 260 -10.33 42.32 -19.04
CA THR A 260 -11.35 42.86 -19.97
C THR A 260 -12.49 43.47 -19.21
N VAL A 261 -12.97 42.84 -18.13
CA VAL A 261 -14.07 43.39 -17.29
C VAL A 261 -13.63 44.63 -16.50
N MET A 262 -12.35 44.73 -16.11
CA MET A 262 -11.83 45.90 -15.36
C MET A 262 -11.55 47.12 -16.23
N HIS A 263 -11.40 46.95 -17.54
CA HIS A 263 -11.04 48.03 -18.48
C HIS A 263 -12.17 48.39 -19.48
N GLY A 264 -13.29 47.67 -19.45
CA GLY A 264 -14.53 48.00 -20.19
C GLY A 264 -15.48 48.75 -19.31
#